data_dc917f0f6a3e9d9a3e2f229936c5b5bf
#
_entry.id   dc917f0f6a3e9d9a3e2f229936c5b5bf
#
_cell.length_a   1.000
_cell.length_b   1.000
_cell.length_c   1.000
_cell.angle_alpha   90.00
_cell.angle_beta   90.00
_cell.angle_gamma   90.00
#
_symmetry.space_group_name_H-M   'P 1'
#
loop_
_entity.id
_entity.type
_entity.pdbx_description
1 polymer ?
#
loop_
_entity_poly.entity_id
_entity_poly.type
_entity_poly.pdbx_seq_one_letter_code
_entity_poly.pdbx_strand_id
1 'polypeptide(L)'
;LPVMVGCSYNQCKFCNLFRHLKYRELPMEQIEAELKRVRELHGKPKKIFLGDGNAFGLKTEKLYEILDLIAYYFPECEGINMDATVTSILHKSQEELEMLARKKVKHLYLGIESGLDDVLKFMKKDHDLAQAYQAIDRLHEAGLIYDAHIMTGVAGKGRGMENAEALAQFLNRTNPAHVVNFSMFLHKEVPLYQDIRQGTFVPADELETIREEYHLIERIVPEKAGANILYDGFHDFIHVRVRGHLPGDKEKMLAKLNGIIQEYEGKEPVYSFVQGECPDLEYCDDGKAVWDMDRKTS
;
A
#
# COMPACT_ATOMS: atom_id res chain seq x y z
N LEU A 1 -3.84 17.49 -3.65
CA LEU A 1 -3.97 18.58 -2.68
C LEU A 1 -3.30 18.16 -1.37
N PRO A 2 -2.15 18.76 -0.98
CA PRO A 2 -1.55 18.48 0.32
C PRO A 2 -2.43 19.07 1.44
N VAL A 3 -2.68 18.25 2.48
CA VAL A 3 -3.44 18.66 3.67
C VAL A 3 -2.67 18.44 4.96
N MET A 4 -1.57 17.71 4.86
CA MET A 4 -0.61 17.45 5.93
C MET A 4 0.79 17.25 5.36
N VAL A 5 1.78 17.12 6.22
CA VAL A 5 3.13 16.68 5.89
C VAL A 5 3.43 15.46 6.74
N GLY A 6 3.90 14.40 6.09
CA GLY A 6 4.25 13.16 6.76
C GLY A 6 3.06 12.23 7.04
N CYS A 7 3.30 11.19 7.81
CA CYS A 7 2.30 10.21 8.21
C CYS A 7 2.08 10.28 9.73
N SER A 8 0.82 10.39 10.17
CA SER A 8 0.46 10.47 11.59
C SER A 8 0.81 9.20 12.37
N TYR A 9 0.82 8.04 11.72
CA TYR A 9 1.22 6.77 12.31
C TYR A 9 2.75 6.57 12.29
N ASN A 10 3.39 6.60 11.13
CA ASN A 10 4.84 6.59 10.85
C ASN A 10 5.68 5.57 11.66
N GLN A 11 5.15 4.38 11.98
CA GLN A 11 5.83 3.34 12.76
C GLN A 11 6.13 2.04 12.02
N CYS A 12 5.58 1.85 10.79
CA CYS A 12 5.80 0.64 10.01
C CYS A 12 7.31 0.41 9.80
N LYS A 13 7.80 -0.80 10.12
CA LYS A 13 9.24 -1.10 10.09
C LYS A 13 9.88 -0.96 8.70
N PHE A 14 9.13 -1.20 7.64
CA PHE A 14 9.61 -1.19 6.25
C PHE A 14 9.49 0.18 5.57
N CYS A 15 8.68 1.10 6.09
CA CYS A 15 8.35 2.35 5.40
C CYS A 15 9.40 3.44 5.67
N ASN A 16 9.94 4.06 4.61
CA ASN A 16 10.85 5.20 4.68
C ASN A 16 10.23 6.53 4.19
N LEU A 17 9.03 6.50 3.62
CA LEU A 17 8.43 7.64 2.91
C LEU A 17 8.40 8.92 3.75
N PHE A 18 8.09 8.80 5.03
CA PHE A 18 7.87 9.96 5.89
C PHE A 18 8.77 10.01 7.14
N ARG A 19 9.74 9.08 7.29
CA ARG A 19 10.57 9.02 8.51
C ARG A 19 11.41 10.26 8.75
N HIS A 20 11.85 10.89 7.69
CA HIS A 20 12.65 12.12 7.72
C HIS A 20 11.81 13.40 7.95
N LEU A 21 10.46 13.27 7.99
CA LEU A 21 9.54 14.38 8.14
C LEU A 21 8.90 14.38 9.52
N LYS A 22 8.79 15.57 10.11
CA LYS A 22 7.97 15.76 11.29
C LYS A 22 6.52 15.93 10.88
N TYR A 23 5.65 15.03 11.36
CA TYR A 23 4.22 15.12 11.11
C TYR A 23 3.66 16.50 11.52
N ARG A 24 2.89 17.09 10.66
CA ARG A 24 2.09 18.29 10.92
C ARG A 24 0.92 18.40 9.96
N GLU A 25 -0.17 18.89 10.45
CA GLU A 25 -1.32 19.28 9.62
C GLU A 25 -1.07 20.66 8.99
N LEU A 26 -1.52 20.83 7.75
CA LEU A 26 -1.43 22.14 7.11
C LEU A 26 -2.55 23.08 7.62
N PRO A 27 -2.25 24.39 7.77
CA PRO A 27 -3.28 25.40 8.06
C PRO A 27 -4.32 25.47 6.96
N MET A 28 -5.57 25.78 7.30
CA MET A 28 -6.66 25.91 6.32
C MET A 28 -6.37 26.98 5.27
N GLU A 29 -5.72 28.09 5.65
CA GLU A 29 -5.33 29.17 4.74
C GLU A 29 -4.35 28.68 3.67
N GLN A 30 -3.44 27.76 4.00
CA GLN A 30 -2.51 27.17 3.03
C GLN A 30 -3.24 26.22 2.08
N ILE A 31 -4.14 25.38 2.60
CA ILE A 31 -4.96 24.46 1.79
C ILE A 31 -5.83 25.26 0.80
N GLU A 32 -6.48 26.32 1.29
CA GLU A 32 -7.30 27.19 0.45
C GLU A 32 -6.48 27.93 -0.61
N ALA A 33 -5.26 28.38 -0.27
CA ALA A 33 -4.38 29.03 -1.23
C ALA A 33 -4.02 28.11 -2.41
N GLU A 34 -3.81 26.82 -2.18
CA GLU A 34 -3.56 25.84 -3.27
C GLU A 34 -4.81 25.64 -4.14
N LEU A 35 -6.01 25.59 -3.55
CA LEU A 35 -7.26 25.51 -4.33
C LEU A 35 -7.47 26.76 -5.19
N LYS A 36 -7.21 27.96 -4.64
CA LYS A 36 -7.25 29.24 -5.37
C LYS A 36 -6.30 29.22 -6.55
N ARG A 37 -5.04 28.80 -6.32
CA ARG A 37 -4.02 28.73 -7.37
C ARG A 37 -4.45 27.83 -8.53
N VAL A 38 -5.00 26.63 -8.24
CA VAL A 38 -5.50 25.73 -9.28
C VAL A 38 -6.65 26.37 -10.08
N ARG A 39 -7.57 27.07 -9.39
CA ARG A 39 -8.68 27.79 -10.05
C ARG A 39 -8.20 28.93 -10.93
N GLU A 40 -7.21 29.72 -10.48
CA GLU A 40 -6.61 30.82 -11.26
C GLU A 40 -5.91 30.31 -12.52
N LEU A 41 -5.35 29.10 -12.48
CA LEU A 41 -4.79 28.40 -13.63
C LEU A 41 -5.85 27.70 -14.50
N HIS A 42 -7.14 27.99 -14.27
CA HIS A 42 -8.27 27.37 -14.96
C HIS A 42 -8.37 25.84 -14.82
N GLY A 43 -7.78 25.28 -13.77
CA GLY A 43 -7.89 23.85 -13.46
C GLY A 43 -9.34 23.45 -13.15
N LYS A 44 -9.75 22.28 -13.68
CA LYS A 44 -11.08 21.69 -13.48
C LYS A 44 -10.95 20.23 -13.05
N PRO A 45 -10.43 19.94 -11.85
CA PRO A 45 -10.20 18.59 -11.41
C PRO A 45 -11.53 17.84 -11.25
N LYS A 46 -11.64 16.67 -11.89
CA LYS A 46 -12.76 15.74 -11.71
C LYS A 46 -12.56 14.85 -10.50
N LYS A 47 -11.30 14.57 -10.15
CA LYS A 47 -10.90 13.82 -8.95
C LYS A 47 -9.79 14.57 -8.24
N ILE A 48 -9.83 14.55 -6.93
CA ILE A 48 -8.79 15.15 -6.07
C ILE A 48 -8.30 14.08 -5.09
N PHE A 49 -6.99 13.95 -4.99
CA PHE A 49 -6.36 13.13 -3.97
C PHE A 49 -5.84 14.05 -2.85
N LEU A 50 -6.24 13.77 -1.59
CA LEU A 50 -5.72 14.46 -0.42
C LEU A 50 -4.45 13.75 0.07
N GLY A 51 -3.32 14.45 0.11
CA GLY A 51 -2.01 13.96 0.60
C GLY A 51 -1.58 14.70 1.85
N ASP A 52 -0.59 14.21 2.54
CA ASP A 52 0.21 13.01 2.49
C ASP A 52 -0.34 11.87 3.35
N GLY A 53 0.48 10.83 3.44
CA GLY A 53 0.48 9.74 4.40
C GLY A 53 -0.89 9.18 4.77
N ASN A 54 -1.49 9.65 5.84
CA ASN A 54 -2.78 9.19 6.34
C ASN A 54 -3.74 10.39 6.46
N ALA A 55 -4.15 10.97 5.32
CA ALA A 55 -5.03 12.13 5.30
C ALA A 55 -6.39 11.86 5.96
N PHE A 56 -6.89 10.61 5.87
CA PHE A 56 -8.12 10.20 6.54
C PHE A 56 -8.03 10.24 8.07
N GLY A 57 -6.81 10.23 8.62
CA GLY A 57 -6.54 10.36 10.05
C GLY A 57 -6.73 11.77 10.62
N LEU A 58 -6.97 12.78 9.79
CA LEU A 58 -7.37 14.11 10.26
C LEU A 58 -8.66 14.06 11.06
N LYS A 59 -8.85 15.04 11.97
CA LYS A 59 -10.12 15.20 12.67
C LYS A 59 -11.26 15.39 11.67
N THR A 60 -12.40 14.81 11.97
CA THR A 60 -13.55 14.78 11.06
C THR A 60 -14.02 16.20 10.69
N GLU A 61 -14.03 17.12 11.67
CA GLU A 61 -14.42 18.52 11.45
C GLU A 61 -13.50 19.18 10.43
N LYS A 62 -12.19 18.98 10.55
CA LYS A 62 -11.21 19.52 9.60
C LYS A 62 -11.37 18.92 8.21
N LEU A 63 -11.64 17.61 8.12
CA LEU A 63 -11.96 16.98 6.83
C LEU A 63 -13.20 17.63 6.21
N TYR A 64 -14.27 17.86 6.99
CA TYR A 64 -15.46 18.53 6.49
C TYR A 64 -15.17 19.91 5.94
N GLU A 65 -14.39 20.74 6.65
CA GLU A 65 -13.98 22.07 6.19
C GLU A 65 -13.21 22.00 4.85
N ILE A 66 -12.26 21.05 4.73
CA ILE A 66 -11.50 20.85 3.48
C ILE A 66 -12.42 20.44 2.35
N LEU A 67 -13.35 19.50 2.61
CA LEU A 67 -14.30 19.02 1.60
C LEU A 67 -15.26 20.11 1.14
N ASP A 68 -15.68 20.99 2.06
CA ASP A 68 -16.55 22.14 1.74
C ASP A 68 -15.79 23.19 0.91
N LEU A 69 -14.52 23.45 1.21
CA LEU A 69 -13.67 24.29 0.36
C LEU A 69 -13.52 23.70 -1.05
N ILE A 70 -13.27 22.38 -1.16
CA ILE A 70 -13.18 21.72 -2.47
C ILE A 70 -14.49 21.87 -3.24
N ALA A 71 -15.64 21.65 -2.60
CA ALA A 71 -16.95 21.80 -3.23
C ALA A 71 -17.21 23.24 -3.69
N TYR A 72 -16.75 24.23 -2.93
CA TYR A 72 -16.86 25.65 -3.29
C TYR A 72 -15.98 26.02 -4.49
N TYR A 73 -14.71 25.58 -4.50
CA TYR A 73 -13.76 25.91 -5.57
C TYR A 73 -13.98 25.08 -6.84
N PHE A 74 -14.37 23.82 -6.68
CA PHE A 74 -14.52 22.82 -7.76
C PHE A 74 -15.84 22.04 -7.62
N PRO A 75 -17.00 22.68 -7.87
CA PRO A 75 -18.31 22.04 -7.74
C PRO A 75 -18.48 20.83 -8.68
N GLU A 76 -17.73 20.82 -9.82
CA GLU A 76 -17.68 19.73 -10.79
C GLU A 76 -16.78 18.55 -10.37
N CYS A 77 -16.12 18.61 -9.22
CA CYS A 77 -15.35 17.50 -8.68
C CYS A 77 -16.30 16.35 -8.35
N GLU A 78 -15.98 15.17 -8.88
CA GLU A 78 -16.82 13.97 -8.81
C GLU A 78 -16.38 13.01 -7.70
N GLY A 79 -15.15 13.13 -7.20
CA GLY A 79 -14.63 12.24 -6.17
C GLY A 79 -13.36 12.73 -5.51
N ILE A 80 -13.27 12.46 -4.21
CA ILE A 80 -12.12 12.80 -3.38
C ILE A 80 -11.59 11.49 -2.80
N ASN A 81 -10.30 11.25 -3.01
CA ASN A 81 -9.62 10.03 -2.60
C ASN A 81 -8.50 10.39 -1.61
N MET A 82 -8.09 9.47 -0.77
CA MET A 82 -7.00 9.68 0.17
C MET A 82 -6.50 8.37 0.78
N ASP A 83 -5.30 8.41 1.32
CA ASP A 83 -4.78 7.31 2.14
C ASP A 83 -5.43 7.29 3.52
N ALA A 84 -5.67 6.08 4.01
CA ALA A 84 -6.21 5.81 5.32
C ALA A 84 -5.45 4.67 6.01
N THR A 85 -5.44 4.68 7.33
CA THR A 85 -5.09 3.51 8.13
C THR A 85 -6.37 2.86 8.67
N VAL A 86 -6.29 1.58 8.99
CA VAL A 86 -7.42 0.85 9.59
C VAL A 86 -7.90 1.53 10.87
N THR A 87 -6.95 1.92 11.73
CA THR A 87 -7.28 2.62 12.99
C THR A 87 -7.93 3.98 12.76
N SER A 88 -7.55 4.72 11.69
CA SER A 88 -8.19 6.01 11.39
C SER A 88 -9.65 5.86 10.99
N ILE A 89 -10.02 4.74 10.38
CA ILE A 89 -11.42 4.41 10.05
C ILE A 89 -12.19 4.03 11.32
N LEU A 90 -11.60 3.17 12.16
CA LEU A 90 -12.25 2.71 13.39
C LEU A 90 -12.50 3.83 14.41
N HIS A 91 -11.72 4.91 14.36
CA HIS A 91 -11.89 6.08 15.22
C HIS A 91 -13.03 7.01 14.80
N LYS A 92 -13.59 6.86 13.61
CA LYS A 92 -14.75 7.65 13.17
C LYS A 92 -16.06 6.91 13.48
N SER A 93 -17.14 7.64 13.77
CA SER A 93 -18.46 7.04 13.91
C SER A 93 -19.00 6.60 12.55
N GLN A 94 -20.06 5.78 12.53
CA GLN A 94 -20.70 5.37 11.29
C GLN A 94 -21.33 6.56 10.56
N GLU A 95 -21.94 7.47 11.31
CA GLU A 95 -22.54 8.70 10.79
C GLU A 95 -21.49 9.62 10.16
N GLU A 96 -20.28 9.68 10.75
CA GLU A 96 -19.16 10.43 10.17
C GLU A 96 -18.70 9.82 8.83
N LEU A 97 -18.56 8.50 8.75
CA LEU A 97 -18.22 7.80 7.51
C LEU A 97 -19.26 8.07 6.40
N GLU A 98 -20.54 7.95 6.72
CA GLU A 98 -21.63 8.25 5.79
C GLU A 98 -21.64 9.72 5.35
N MET A 99 -21.34 10.66 6.26
CA MET A 99 -21.23 12.07 5.90
C MET A 99 -20.06 12.34 4.97
N LEU A 100 -18.91 11.69 5.19
CA LEU A 100 -17.76 11.76 4.29
C LEU A 100 -18.12 11.25 2.88
N ALA A 101 -18.85 10.14 2.79
CA ALA A 101 -19.35 9.63 1.51
C ALA A 101 -20.30 10.64 0.82
N ARG A 102 -21.23 11.25 1.56
CA ARG A 102 -22.12 12.32 1.04
C ARG A 102 -21.32 13.54 0.56
N LYS A 103 -20.17 13.86 1.18
CA LYS A 103 -19.25 14.92 0.78
C LYS A 103 -18.27 14.50 -0.34
N LYS A 104 -18.62 13.47 -1.11
CA LYS A 104 -17.90 12.97 -2.29
C LYS A 104 -16.56 12.30 -1.98
N VAL A 105 -16.26 11.90 -0.75
CA VAL A 105 -15.18 10.94 -0.50
C VAL A 105 -15.57 9.62 -1.15
N LYS A 106 -14.66 9.05 -1.95
CA LYS A 106 -14.94 7.82 -2.70
C LYS A 106 -13.97 6.70 -2.37
N HIS A 107 -12.71 6.86 -2.73
CA HIS A 107 -11.72 5.83 -2.59
C HIS A 107 -10.81 6.11 -1.38
N LEU A 108 -10.67 5.11 -0.52
CA LEU A 108 -9.72 5.10 0.57
C LEU A 108 -8.68 4.00 0.32
N TYR A 109 -7.42 4.39 0.23
CA TYR A 109 -6.30 3.48 0.03
C TYR A 109 -5.78 3.02 1.40
N LEU A 110 -5.89 1.71 1.66
CA LEU A 110 -5.53 1.10 2.94
C LEU A 110 -4.29 0.22 2.79
N GLY A 111 -3.27 0.50 3.58
CA GLY A 111 -2.10 -0.38 3.70
C GLY A 111 -2.43 -1.64 4.50
N ILE A 112 -2.97 -2.66 3.85
CA ILE A 112 -3.24 -3.99 4.42
C ILE A 112 -1.93 -4.78 4.58
N GLU A 113 -1.07 -4.72 3.58
CA GLU A 113 0.27 -5.29 3.44
C GLU A 113 0.33 -6.82 3.48
N SER A 114 -0.26 -7.48 4.49
CA SER A 114 -0.19 -8.93 4.71
C SER A 114 -1.53 -9.52 5.15
N GLY A 115 -1.75 -10.80 4.83
CA GLY A 115 -2.87 -11.59 5.35
C GLY A 115 -2.54 -12.34 6.66
N LEU A 116 -1.40 -12.04 7.32
CA LEU A 116 -0.91 -12.76 8.49
C LEU A 116 -0.72 -11.80 9.68
N ASP A 117 -1.43 -12.05 10.78
CA ASP A 117 -1.38 -11.20 11.99
C ASP A 117 0.00 -11.11 12.64
N ASP A 118 0.77 -12.20 12.62
CA ASP A 118 2.13 -12.19 13.14
C ASP A 118 3.07 -11.32 12.30
N VAL A 119 2.89 -11.29 10.97
CA VAL A 119 3.62 -10.41 10.05
C VAL A 119 3.22 -8.95 10.28
N LEU A 120 1.91 -8.65 10.38
CA LEU A 120 1.42 -7.30 10.66
C LEU A 120 1.99 -6.78 11.98
N LYS A 121 1.97 -7.60 13.03
CA LYS A 121 2.56 -7.29 14.33
C LYS A 121 4.07 -7.07 14.26
N PHE A 122 4.80 -7.97 13.57
CA PHE A 122 6.26 -7.83 13.39
C PHE A 122 6.61 -6.55 12.66
N MET A 123 5.88 -6.22 11.59
CA MET A 123 6.06 -5.01 10.79
C MET A 123 5.52 -3.74 11.47
N LYS A 124 4.98 -3.85 12.67
CA LYS A 124 4.36 -2.75 13.43
C LYS A 124 3.29 -2.03 12.62
N LYS A 125 2.39 -2.77 11.99
CA LYS A 125 1.19 -2.18 11.41
C LYS A 125 0.28 -1.68 12.52
N ASP A 126 -0.59 -0.73 12.19
CA ASP A 126 -1.53 -0.10 13.11
C ASP A 126 -2.71 -1.00 13.49
N HIS A 127 -2.83 -2.18 12.92
CA HIS A 127 -4.00 -3.05 13.01
C HIS A 127 -3.64 -4.54 12.97
N ASP A 128 -4.59 -5.37 13.38
CA ASP A 128 -4.70 -6.79 13.08
C ASP A 128 -5.79 -7.05 12.02
N LEU A 129 -5.90 -8.30 11.55
CA LEU A 129 -6.88 -8.67 10.52
C LEU A 129 -8.33 -8.49 10.97
N ALA A 130 -8.63 -8.76 12.24
CA ALA A 130 -9.99 -8.57 12.76
C ALA A 130 -10.41 -7.10 12.69
N GLN A 131 -9.50 -6.20 13.05
CA GLN A 131 -9.70 -4.75 12.92
C GLN A 131 -9.82 -4.31 11.46
N ALA A 132 -9.02 -4.91 10.56
CA ALA A 132 -9.09 -4.60 9.13
C ALA A 132 -10.46 -5.01 8.54
N TYR A 133 -10.96 -6.21 8.85
CA TYR A 133 -12.29 -6.64 8.44
C TYR A 133 -13.37 -5.70 8.96
N GLN A 134 -13.35 -5.37 10.26
CA GLN A 134 -14.31 -4.45 10.86
C GLN A 134 -14.31 -3.07 10.18
N ALA A 135 -13.14 -2.52 9.91
CA ALA A 135 -13.02 -1.22 9.24
C ALA A 135 -13.61 -1.25 7.83
N ILE A 136 -13.31 -2.30 7.04
CA ILE A 136 -13.79 -2.43 5.67
C ILE A 136 -15.31 -2.66 5.64
N ASP A 137 -15.85 -3.48 6.53
CA ASP A 137 -17.32 -3.67 6.64
C ASP A 137 -18.01 -2.33 6.88
N ARG A 138 -17.48 -1.49 7.77
CA ARG A 138 -18.00 -0.14 8.04
C ARG A 138 -17.88 0.81 6.85
N LEU A 139 -16.80 0.73 6.07
CA LEU A 139 -16.68 1.50 4.83
C LEU A 139 -17.76 1.10 3.83
N HIS A 140 -17.98 -0.20 3.63
CA HIS A 140 -19.01 -0.69 2.73
C HIS A 140 -20.41 -0.25 3.15
N GLU A 141 -20.73 -0.31 4.45
CA GLU A 141 -22.01 0.18 5.02
C GLU A 141 -22.20 1.68 4.77
N ALA A 142 -21.12 2.47 4.82
CA ALA A 142 -21.17 3.90 4.53
C ALA A 142 -21.18 4.23 3.03
N GLY A 143 -21.07 3.24 2.14
CA GLY A 143 -20.99 3.45 0.69
C GLY A 143 -19.62 3.97 0.20
N LEU A 144 -18.57 3.82 1.02
CA LEU A 144 -17.19 4.14 0.66
C LEU A 144 -16.52 2.95 0.00
N ILE A 145 -15.61 3.24 -0.93
CA ILE A 145 -14.83 2.24 -1.66
C ILE A 145 -13.45 2.14 -0.99
N TYR A 146 -12.98 0.93 -0.75
CA TYR A 146 -11.60 0.75 -0.33
C TYR A 146 -10.75 0.13 -1.44
N ASP A 147 -9.50 0.55 -1.49
CA ASP A 147 -8.45 0.04 -2.34
C ASP A 147 -7.35 -0.53 -1.44
N ALA A 148 -6.87 -1.73 -1.73
CA ALA A 148 -5.90 -2.42 -0.89
C ALA A 148 -4.47 -2.18 -1.39
N HIS A 149 -3.60 -1.62 -0.56
CA HIS A 149 -2.15 -1.73 -0.72
C HIS A 149 -1.68 -2.99 -0.01
N ILE A 150 -0.98 -3.84 -0.73
CA ILE A 150 -0.39 -5.07 -0.23
C ILE A 150 1.09 -5.16 -0.62
N MET A 151 1.82 -6.07 -0.01
CA MET A 151 3.25 -6.13 -0.24
C MET A 151 3.73 -7.59 -0.31
N THR A 152 4.18 -8.02 -1.49
CA THR A 152 4.90 -9.30 -1.63
C THR A 152 6.30 -9.20 -1.00
N GLY A 153 6.77 -10.30 -0.41
CA GLY A 153 8.03 -10.37 0.32
C GLY A 153 7.96 -9.87 1.76
N VAL A 154 6.86 -9.26 2.20
CA VAL A 154 6.72 -8.71 3.56
C VAL A 154 6.78 -9.77 4.67
N ALA A 155 6.40 -11.02 4.36
CA ALA A 155 6.48 -12.13 5.29
C ALA A 155 7.90 -12.71 5.44
N GLY A 156 8.84 -12.28 4.57
CA GLY A 156 10.21 -12.77 4.53
C GLY A 156 10.37 -14.08 3.78
N LYS A 157 11.64 -14.50 3.63
CA LYS A 157 12.03 -15.69 2.88
C LYS A 157 11.31 -16.95 3.38
N GLY A 158 10.78 -17.75 2.45
CA GLY A 158 10.12 -19.03 2.71
C GLY A 158 8.65 -18.92 3.17
N ARG A 159 8.11 -17.69 3.38
CA ARG A 159 6.73 -17.47 3.84
C ARG A 159 5.81 -16.83 2.79
N GLY A 160 6.31 -16.59 1.57
CA GLY A 160 5.53 -15.94 0.52
C GLY A 160 4.25 -16.70 0.17
N MET A 161 4.32 -18.04 0.04
CA MET A 161 3.13 -18.84 -0.28
C MET A 161 2.06 -18.81 0.81
N GLU A 162 2.47 -18.81 2.09
CA GLU A 162 1.57 -18.67 3.24
C GLU A 162 0.88 -17.30 3.22
N ASN A 163 1.65 -16.22 2.98
CA ASN A 163 1.11 -14.87 2.90
C ASN A 163 0.16 -14.69 1.71
N ALA A 164 0.50 -15.24 0.54
CA ALA A 164 -0.35 -15.21 -0.66
C ALA A 164 -1.71 -15.87 -0.44
N GLU A 165 -1.74 -17.06 0.20
CA GLU A 165 -2.97 -17.76 0.51
C GLU A 165 -3.86 -16.95 1.47
N ALA A 166 -3.26 -16.42 2.55
CA ALA A 166 -3.96 -15.62 3.54
C ALA A 166 -4.47 -14.28 2.96
N LEU A 167 -3.65 -13.59 2.14
CA LEU A 167 -4.06 -12.39 1.43
C LEU A 167 -5.19 -12.66 0.43
N ALA A 168 -5.13 -13.78 -0.33
CA ALA A 168 -6.20 -14.13 -1.25
C ALA A 168 -7.53 -14.32 -0.51
N GLN A 169 -7.53 -15.03 0.64
CA GLN A 169 -8.73 -15.18 1.46
C GLN A 169 -9.27 -13.83 1.94
N PHE A 170 -8.38 -12.94 2.40
CA PHE A 170 -8.75 -11.59 2.83
C PHE A 170 -9.38 -10.79 1.68
N LEU A 171 -8.73 -10.73 0.51
CA LEU A 171 -9.20 -9.96 -0.65
C LEU A 171 -10.50 -10.52 -1.24
N ASN A 172 -10.66 -11.85 -1.26
CA ASN A 172 -11.87 -12.52 -1.74
C ASN A 172 -13.10 -12.11 -0.92
N ARG A 173 -12.96 -12.06 0.41
CA ARG A 173 -14.04 -11.65 1.32
C ARG A 173 -14.29 -10.15 1.29
N THR A 174 -13.24 -9.33 1.25
CA THR A 174 -13.34 -7.87 1.41
C THR A 174 -13.60 -7.12 0.10
N ASN A 175 -13.34 -7.74 -1.04
CA ASN A 175 -13.64 -7.24 -2.36
C ASN A 175 -13.22 -5.77 -2.60
N PRO A 176 -11.90 -5.46 -2.60
CA PRO A 176 -11.39 -4.13 -2.95
C PRO A 176 -11.73 -3.75 -4.39
N ALA A 177 -11.86 -2.46 -4.68
CA ALA A 177 -11.98 -2.00 -6.06
C ALA A 177 -10.65 -2.06 -6.81
N HIS A 178 -9.55 -1.83 -6.08
CA HIS A 178 -8.20 -1.86 -6.62
C HIS A 178 -7.26 -2.55 -5.62
N VAL A 179 -6.39 -3.40 -6.11
CA VAL A 179 -5.26 -3.98 -5.38
C VAL A 179 -3.98 -3.43 -5.98
N VAL A 180 -3.19 -2.76 -5.17
CA VAL A 180 -1.83 -2.32 -5.53
C VAL A 180 -0.85 -3.17 -4.75
N ASN A 181 -0.10 -4.01 -5.45
CA ASN A 181 0.93 -4.86 -4.88
C ASN A 181 2.32 -4.29 -5.16
N PHE A 182 3.09 -4.05 -4.13
CA PHE A 182 4.49 -3.69 -4.23
C PHE A 182 5.37 -4.86 -3.80
N SER A 183 6.38 -5.21 -4.60
CA SER A 183 7.52 -5.96 -4.09
C SER A 183 8.22 -5.13 -3.01
N MET A 184 8.54 -5.74 -1.87
CA MET A 184 9.06 -5.02 -0.72
C MET A 184 10.42 -4.40 -0.99
N PHE A 185 10.51 -3.06 -0.93
CA PHE A 185 11.77 -2.32 -1.00
C PHE A 185 12.53 -2.41 0.32
N LEU A 186 13.83 -2.65 0.22
CA LEU A 186 14.73 -2.74 1.36
C LEU A 186 15.56 -1.45 1.47
N HIS A 187 15.36 -0.70 2.56
CA HIS A 187 16.07 0.55 2.85
C HIS A 187 16.90 0.42 4.13
N LYS A 188 18.13 0.92 4.14
CA LYS A 188 18.95 0.93 5.36
C LYS A 188 18.44 1.88 6.45
N GLU A 189 17.65 2.88 6.06
CA GLU A 189 17.15 3.92 6.97
C GLU A 189 15.90 3.50 7.75
N VAL A 190 15.34 2.31 7.48
CA VAL A 190 14.16 1.82 8.17
C VAL A 190 14.52 0.83 9.28
N PRO A 191 13.67 0.70 10.33
CA PRO A 191 13.92 -0.23 11.43
C PRO A 191 14.11 -1.68 10.98
N LEU A 192 13.42 -2.12 9.93
CA LEU A 192 13.53 -3.48 9.37
C LEU A 192 14.97 -3.84 8.99
N TYR A 193 15.78 -2.85 8.61
CA TYR A 193 17.19 -3.10 8.27
C TYR A 193 18.00 -3.64 9.44
N GLN A 194 17.69 -3.23 10.67
CA GLN A 194 18.34 -3.79 11.86
C GLN A 194 17.92 -5.24 12.09
N ASP A 195 16.65 -5.58 11.85
CA ASP A 195 16.17 -6.96 11.92
C ASP A 195 16.89 -7.84 10.88
N ILE A 196 17.11 -7.31 9.66
CA ILE A 196 17.88 -7.99 8.62
C ILE A 196 19.33 -8.22 9.07
N ARG A 197 20.01 -7.21 9.59
CA ARG A 197 21.39 -7.33 10.08
C ARG A 197 21.55 -8.31 11.25
N GLN A 198 20.53 -8.44 12.08
CA GLN A 198 20.49 -9.34 13.22
C GLN A 198 20.07 -10.78 12.84
N GLY A 199 19.64 -10.99 11.59
CA GLY A 199 19.12 -12.26 11.10
C GLY A 199 17.74 -12.63 11.66
N THR A 200 17.03 -11.67 12.27
CA THR A 200 15.65 -11.86 12.77
C THR A 200 14.61 -11.69 11.67
N PHE A 201 15.00 -11.11 10.54
CA PHE A 201 14.24 -11.07 9.29
C PHE A 201 15.16 -11.40 8.12
N VAL A 202 14.80 -12.38 7.33
CA VAL A 202 15.51 -12.75 6.10
C VAL A 202 14.65 -12.32 4.92
N PRO A 203 15.12 -11.39 4.06
CA PRO A 203 14.35 -10.95 2.90
C PRO A 203 14.13 -12.09 1.90
N ALA A 204 12.98 -12.11 1.24
CA ALA A 204 12.75 -12.85 0.01
C ALA A 204 13.49 -12.17 -1.16
N ASP A 205 13.94 -12.94 -2.14
CA ASP A 205 14.43 -12.40 -3.42
C ASP A 205 13.26 -12.13 -4.39
N GLU A 206 13.52 -11.45 -5.49
CA GLU A 206 12.49 -11.09 -6.47
C GLU A 206 11.82 -12.31 -7.12
N LEU A 207 12.53 -13.43 -7.30
CA LEU A 207 11.92 -14.66 -7.83
C LEU A 207 10.91 -15.25 -6.84
N GLU A 208 11.22 -15.23 -5.55
CA GLU A 208 10.30 -15.68 -4.51
C GLU A 208 9.07 -14.75 -4.43
N THR A 209 9.25 -13.42 -4.51
CA THR A 209 8.14 -12.47 -4.50
C THR A 209 7.25 -12.57 -5.72
N ILE A 210 7.80 -12.88 -6.92
CA ILE A 210 7.00 -13.16 -8.11
C ILE A 210 6.21 -14.46 -7.97
N ARG A 211 6.79 -15.50 -7.39
CA ARG A 211 6.06 -16.75 -7.09
C ARG A 211 4.93 -16.53 -6.09
N GLU A 212 5.17 -15.69 -5.09
CA GLU A 212 4.13 -15.23 -4.16
C GLU A 212 3.00 -14.51 -4.89
N GLU A 213 3.32 -13.54 -5.77
CA GLU A 213 2.32 -12.82 -6.56
C GLU A 213 1.55 -13.75 -7.50
N TYR A 214 2.23 -14.68 -8.17
CA TYR A 214 1.59 -15.69 -9.01
C TYR A 214 0.54 -16.48 -8.21
N HIS A 215 0.94 -17.01 -7.04
CA HIS A 215 0.06 -17.79 -6.18
C HIS A 215 -1.11 -16.96 -5.66
N LEU A 216 -0.86 -15.71 -5.27
CA LEU A 216 -1.90 -14.78 -4.85
C LEU A 216 -2.95 -14.57 -5.95
N ILE A 217 -2.53 -14.23 -7.16
CA ILE A 217 -3.45 -14.00 -8.30
C ILE A 217 -4.23 -15.27 -8.65
N GLU A 218 -3.59 -16.44 -8.62
CA GLU A 218 -4.24 -17.73 -8.82
C GLU A 218 -5.41 -17.94 -7.85
N ARG A 219 -5.24 -17.55 -6.57
CA ARG A 219 -6.21 -17.75 -5.47
C ARG A 219 -7.24 -16.64 -5.33
N ILE A 220 -7.09 -15.50 -6.00
CA ILE A 220 -8.12 -14.46 -5.99
C ILE A 220 -9.33 -14.94 -6.75
N VAL A 221 -10.40 -15.24 -6.01
CA VAL A 221 -11.74 -15.62 -6.48
C VAL A 221 -12.74 -14.84 -5.62
N PRO A 222 -13.08 -13.59 -5.98
CA PRO A 222 -13.95 -12.76 -5.16
C PRO A 222 -15.28 -13.42 -4.82
N GLU A 223 -15.69 -13.36 -3.57
CA GLU A 223 -16.98 -13.91 -3.12
C GLU A 223 -18.17 -13.12 -3.66
N LYS A 224 -17.98 -11.84 -3.93
CA LYS A 224 -19.03 -10.97 -4.46
C LYS A 224 -19.27 -11.25 -5.95
N ALA A 225 -20.48 -11.61 -6.29
CA ALA A 225 -20.88 -11.82 -7.69
C ALA A 225 -20.70 -10.54 -8.51
N GLY A 226 -20.08 -10.70 -9.70
CA GLY A 226 -19.80 -9.58 -10.60
C GLY A 226 -18.66 -8.65 -10.14
N ALA A 227 -17.87 -9.07 -9.16
CA ALA A 227 -16.67 -8.33 -8.74
C ALA A 227 -15.72 -8.12 -9.92
N ASN A 228 -15.12 -6.94 -9.96
CA ASN A 228 -14.15 -6.54 -10.99
C ASN A 228 -13.03 -5.77 -10.31
N ILE A 229 -12.04 -6.49 -9.78
CA ILE A 229 -10.92 -5.93 -9.04
C ILE A 229 -9.84 -5.50 -10.03
N LEU A 230 -9.49 -4.22 -10.08
CA LEU A 230 -8.28 -3.79 -10.77
C LEU A 230 -7.07 -4.24 -9.94
N TYR A 231 -6.18 -4.99 -10.55
CA TYR A 231 -4.93 -5.42 -9.93
C TYR A 231 -3.75 -4.74 -10.61
N ASP A 232 -2.80 -4.24 -9.83
CA ASP A 232 -1.60 -3.56 -10.32
C ASP A 232 -0.40 -3.95 -9.45
N GLY A 233 0.46 -4.83 -9.95
CA GLY A 233 1.64 -5.35 -9.26
C GLY A 233 2.93 -4.77 -9.83
N PHE A 234 3.85 -4.41 -8.95
CA PHE A 234 5.12 -3.75 -9.28
C PHE A 234 6.31 -4.50 -8.68
N HIS A 235 7.26 -4.89 -9.56
CA HIS A 235 8.58 -5.40 -9.23
C HIS A 235 9.62 -4.50 -9.90
N ASP A 236 9.89 -3.34 -9.29
CA ASP A 236 10.64 -2.28 -9.95
C ASP A 236 12.10 -2.65 -10.20
N PHE A 237 12.72 -3.47 -9.33
CA PHE A 237 14.13 -3.89 -9.49
C PHE A 237 14.38 -4.83 -10.66
N ILE A 238 13.35 -5.48 -11.14
CA ILE A 238 13.41 -6.32 -12.35
C ILE A 238 12.55 -5.77 -13.48
N HIS A 239 12.03 -4.53 -13.33
CA HIS A 239 11.23 -3.83 -14.32
C HIS A 239 9.98 -4.60 -14.76
N VAL A 240 9.35 -5.32 -13.84
CA VAL A 240 8.12 -6.09 -14.09
C VAL A 240 6.92 -5.36 -13.52
N ARG A 241 5.89 -5.23 -14.32
CA ARG A 241 4.57 -4.76 -13.90
C ARG A 241 3.51 -5.74 -14.39
N VAL A 242 2.63 -6.16 -13.48
CA VAL A 242 1.49 -7.03 -13.78
C VAL A 242 0.21 -6.24 -13.56
N ARG A 243 -0.62 -6.11 -14.59
CA ARG A 243 -1.86 -5.33 -14.51
C ARG A 243 -2.99 -5.99 -15.26
N GLY A 244 -4.16 -5.98 -14.67
CA GLY A 244 -5.38 -6.49 -15.28
C GLY A 244 -6.59 -6.40 -14.35
N HIS A 245 -7.74 -6.81 -14.85
CA HIS A 245 -8.97 -6.93 -14.08
C HIS A 245 -9.21 -8.38 -13.67
N LEU A 246 -9.39 -8.62 -12.39
CA LEU A 246 -9.70 -9.94 -11.87
C LEU A 246 -11.23 -10.10 -11.66
N PRO A 247 -11.82 -11.22 -12.08
CA PRO A 247 -11.15 -12.42 -12.61
C PRO A 247 -10.86 -12.41 -14.13
N GLY A 248 -11.29 -11.41 -14.87
CA GLY A 248 -11.30 -11.41 -16.35
C GLY A 248 -9.93 -11.61 -17.01
N ASP A 249 -8.87 -10.96 -16.51
CA ASP A 249 -7.51 -11.02 -17.07
C ASP A 249 -6.60 -12.04 -16.36
N LYS A 250 -7.13 -12.86 -15.44
CA LYS A 250 -6.35 -13.74 -14.56
C LYS A 250 -5.35 -14.60 -15.35
N GLU A 251 -5.83 -15.33 -16.35
CA GLU A 251 -4.99 -16.25 -17.14
C GLU A 251 -3.83 -15.52 -17.85
N LYS A 252 -4.10 -14.33 -18.39
CA LYS A 252 -3.09 -13.50 -19.02
C LYS A 252 -2.02 -13.02 -18.03
N MET A 253 -2.43 -12.65 -16.82
CA MET A 253 -1.53 -12.22 -15.76
C MET A 253 -0.66 -13.38 -15.27
N LEU A 254 -1.26 -14.55 -15.04
CA LEU A 254 -0.54 -15.77 -14.64
C LEU A 254 0.44 -16.23 -15.73
N ALA A 255 0.06 -16.20 -17.00
CA ALA A 255 0.96 -16.54 -18.11
C ALA A 255 2.18 -15.61 -18.14
N LYS A 256 1.99 -14.29 -17.93
CA LYS A 256 3.09 -13.33 -17.84
C LYS A 256 4.04 -13.64 -16.68
N LEU A 257 3.53 -13.83 -15.47
CA LEU A 257 4.33 -14.16 -14.29
C LEU A 257 5.07 -15.48 -14.47
N ASN A 258 4.42 -16.51 -15.03
CA ASN A 258 5.07 -17.79 -15.29
C ASN A 258 6.25 -17.65 -16.26
N GLY A 259 6.13 -16.83 -17.31
CA GLY A 259 7.25 -16.52 -18.20
C GLY A 259 8.44 -15.91 -17.48
N ILE A 260 8.18 -14.98 -16.54
CA ILE A 260 9.21 -14.33 -15.73
C ILE A 260 9.85 -15.32 -14.76
N ILE A 261 9.04 -16.17 -14.10
CA ILE A 261 9.54 -17.23 -13.23
C ILE A 261 10.53 -18.12 -13.99
N GLN A 262 10.16 -18.59 -15.19
CA GLN A 262 11.03 -19.39 -16.04
C GLN A 262 12.31 -18.66 -16.47
N GLU A 263 12.20 -17.35 -16.73
CA GLU A 263 13.37 -16.53 -17.10
C GLU A 263 14.37 -16.38 -15.95
N TYR A 264 13.90 -16.23 -14.71
CA TYR A 264 14.74 -15.98 -13.53
C TYR A 264 15.15 -17.26 -12.81
N GLU A 265 14.52 -18.40 -13.10
CA GLU A 265 14.86 -19.68 -12.49
C GLU A 265 16.33 -20.09 -12.78
N GLY A 266 17.08 -20.37 -11.73
CA GLY A 266 18.51 -20.71 -11.84
C GLY A 266 19.46 -19.53 -12.03
N LYS A 267 18.96 -18.29 -12.07
CA LYS A 267 19.79 -17.08 -12.03
C LYS A 267 20.18 -16.70 -10.61
N GLU A 268 21.20 -15.86 -10.47
CA GLU A 268 21.57 -15.28 -9.18
C GLU A 268 20.38 -14.51 -8.58
N PRO A 269 20.16 -14.64 -7.25
CA PRO A 269 19.07 -13.94 -6.57
C PRO A 269 19.19 -12.42 -6.70
N VAL A 270 18.07 -11.76 -6.99
CA VAL A 270 17.97 -10.30 -7.01
C VAL A 270 17.17 -9.85 -5.78
N TYR A 271 17.73 -8.94 -4.99
CA TYR A 271 17.06 -8.35 -3.83
C TYR A 271 16.76 -6.88 -4.08
N SER A 272 15.62 -6.41 -3.61
CA SER A 272 15.11 -5.04 -3.84
C SER A 272 15.75 -4.01 -2.92
N PHE A 273 17.10 -4.00 -2.81
CA PHE A 273 17.81 -2.95 -2.10
C PHE A 273 17.90 -1.67 -2.93
N VAL A 274 17.50 -0.55 -2.32
CA VAL A 274 17.62 0.76 -2.98
C VAL A 274 19.09 1.14 -3.08
N GLN A 275 19.55 1.44 -4.31
CA GLN A 275 20.95 1.77 -4.62
C GLN A 275 21.46 2.94 -3.77
N GLY A 276 22.70 2.85 -3.32
CA GLY A 276 23.34 3.84 -2.44
C GLY A 276 23.01 3.68 -0.96
N GLU A 277 22.10 2.80 -0.61
CA GLU A 277 21.69 2.53 0.77
C GLU A 277 22.28 1.24 1.36
N CYS A 278 23.06 0.49 0.58
CA CYS A 278 23.71 -0.74 1.04
C CYS A 278 25.06 -0.42 1.70
N PRO A 279 25.21 -0.52 3.02
CA PRO A 279 26.35 0.07 3.73
C PRO A 279 27.59 -0.82 3.78
N ASP A 280 27.48 -2.12 3.67
CA ASP A 280 28.57 -3.05 3.99
C ASP A 280 28.61 -4.31 3.10
N LEU A 281 27.99 -4.27 1.92
CA LEU A 281 28.18 -5.32 0.94
C LEU A 281 29.29 -4.85 0.00
N GLU A 282 30.44 -5.53 0.02
CA GLU A 282 31.57 -5.27 -0.90
C GLU A 282 31.20 -5.42 -2.40
N TYR A 283 29.95 -5.75 -2.71
CA TYR A 283 29.41 -5.98 -4.04
C TYR A 283 27.99 -5.40 -4.20
N CYS A 284 27.88 -4.08 -4.20
CA CYS A 284 26.69 -3.39 -4.74
C CYS A 284 27.04 -2.86 -6.13
N ASP A 285 27.37 -3.74 -7.07
CA ASP A 285 27.44 -3.41 -8.48
C ASP A 285 26.15 -3.91 -9.15
N ASP A 286 25.47 -3.05 -9.88
CA ASP A 286 24.31 -3.33 -10.74
C ASP A 286 23.04 -3.88 -10.08
N GLY A 287 22.71 -3.48 -8.83
CA GLY A 287 21.46 -3.90 -8.16
C GLY A 287 21.44 -5.37 -7.73
N LYS A 288 22.60 -6.03 -7.71
CA LYS A 288 22.77 -7.40 -7.22
C LYS A 288 23.33 -7.38 -5.80
N ALA A 289 22.50 -7.67 -4.82
CA ALA A 289 22.95 -7.91 -3.46
C ALA A 289 23.20 -9.41 -3.27
N VAL A 290 24.44 -9.80 -3.02
CA VAL A 290 24.77 -11.16 -2.60
C VAL A 290 24.80 -11.19 -1.08
N TRP A 291 23.80 -11.83 -0.47
CA TRP A 291 23.83 -12.16 0.95
C TRP A 291 24.74 -13.35 1.18
N ASP A 292 25.90 -13.11 1.76
CA ASP A 292 26.70 -14.19 2.35
C ASP A 292 26.14 -14.54 3.73
N MET A 293 25.24 -15.52 3.78
CA MET A 293 24.65 -16.03 5.02
C MET A 293 25.66 -16.80 5.87
N ASP A 294 26.86 -17.10 5.37
CA ASP A 294 27.89 -17.86 6.07
C ASP A 294 28.87 -16.97 6.87
N ARG A 295 28.82 -15.66 6.71
CA ARG A 295 29.58 -14.74 7.59
C ARG A 295 28.88 -14.55 8.93
N LYS A 296 28.72 -15.60 9.69
CA LYS A 296 28.58 -15.50 11.13
C LYS A 296 29.99 -15.27 11.71
N THR A 297 30.16 -14.06 12.23
CA THR A 297 31.09 -13.70 13.34
C THR A 297 32.57 -14.08 13.18
N SER A 298 33.37 -13.10 12.98
CA SER A 298 34.64 -12.99 13.73
C SER A 298 34.55 -11.75 14.61
#